data_d83cda2e07eec911190b6f88c2beeb9c
#
_entry.id   d83cda2e07eec911190b6f88c2beeb9c
#
_cell.length_a   1.000
_cell.length_b   1.000
_cell.length_c   1.000
_cell.angle_alpha   90.00
_cell.angle_beta   90.00
_cell.angle_gamma   90.00
#
_symmetry.space_group_name_H-M   'P 1'
#
loop_
_entity.id
_entity.type
_entity.pdbx_description
1 polymer ?
#
loop_
_entity_poly.entity_id
_entity_poly.type
_entity_poly.pdbx_seq_one_letter_code
_entity_poly.pdbx_strand_id
1 'polypeptide(L)'
;MPTKIVDIINPAQCRAGRALLELTQTQLALAAGVGLSTVVDFENNRRQLSNGAIESIFQALTRAGVEFIQENGGGPGVRLRKRQRQRTSQ
;
A
#
# COMPACT_ATOMS: atom_id res chain seq x y z
N MET A 1 22.85 5.85 2.03
CA MET A 1 21.97 6.77 1.92
C MET A 1 20.59 6.37 2.25
N PRO A 2 19.96 7.02 3.09
CA PRO A 2 18.64 6.60 3.49
C PRO A 2 17.66 6.70 2.34
N THR A 3 16.79 5.75 2.29
CA THR A 3 15.74 5.72 1.31
C THR A 3 14.64 6.66 1.76
N LYS A 4 14.14 7.44 0.86
CA LYS A 4 13.01 8.28 1.21
C LYS A 4 11.79 7.41 1.37
N ILE A 5 10.93 7.79 2.31
CA ILE A 5 9.72 7.03 2.54
C ILE A 5 8.86 6.97 1.29
N VAL A 6 8.87 8.04 0.51
CA VAL A 6 8.08 8.10 -0.71
C VAL A 6 8.48 7.01 -1.69
N ASP A 7 9.68 6.43 -1.53
CA ASP A 7 10.13 5.37 -2.41
C ASP A 7 9.65 4.00 -1.98
N ILE A 8 8.97 3.89 -0.85
CA ILE A 8 8.53 2.60 -0.35
C ILE A 8 7.51 1.97 -1.27
N ILE A 9 6.54 2.74 -1.74
CA ILE A 9 5.56 2.25 -2.68
C ILE A 9 5.28 3.33 -3.71
N ASN A 10 4.85 2.89 -4.87
CA ASN A 10 4.44 3.81 -5.92
C ASN A 10 2.93 3.72 -6.12
N PRO A 11 2.35 4.63 -6.91
CA PRO A 11 0.90 4.62 -7.12
C PRO A 11 0.36 3.30 -7.67
N ALA A 12 1.09 2.66 -8.57
CA ALA A 12 0.62 1.40 -9.13
C ALA A 12 0.60 0.30 -8.08
N GLN A 13 1.59 0.27 -7.20
CA GLN A 13 1.60 -0.70 -6.12
C GLN A 13 0.45 -0.47 -5.16
N CYS A 14 0.08 0.79 -4.94
CA CYS A 14 -1.05 1.11 -4.08
C CYS A 14 -2.34 0.56 -4.69
N ARG A 15 -2.57 0.83 -5.98
CA ARG A 15 -3.76 0.32 -6.66
C ARG A 15 -3.79 -1.21 -6.65
N ALA A 16 -2.65 -1.84 -6.92
CA ALA A 16 -2.57 -3.29 -6.96
C ALA A 16 -2.79 -3.90 -5.59
N GLY A 17 -2.22 -3.31 -4.56
CA GLY A 17 -2.42 -3.79 -3.19
C GLY A 17 -3.88 -3.70 -2.78
N ARG A 18 -4.51 -2.59 -3.12
CA ARG A 18 -5.91 -2.40 -2.84
C ARG A 18 -6.75 -3.45 -3.57
N ALA A 19 -6.42 -3.71 -4.83
CA ALA A 19 -7.14 -4.71 -5.61
C ALA A 19 -6.98 -6.11 -5.03
N LEU A 20 -5.80 -6.46 -4.57
CA LEU A 20 -5.59 -7.76 -3.96
C LEU A 20 -6.46 -7.95 -2.71
N LEU A 21 -6.69 -6.88 -1.98
CA LEU A 21 -7.50 -6.92 -0.77
C LEU A 21 -8.97 -6.64 -1.07
N GLU A 22 -9.29 -6.29 -2.30
CA GLU A 22 -10.65 -5.93 -2.70
C GLU A 22 -11.19 -4.73 -1.91
N LEU A 23 -10.31 -3.80 -1.64
CA LEU A 23 -10.69 -2.58 -0.93
C LEU A 23 -11.00 -1.47 -1.92
N THR A 24 -12.00 -0.67 -1.58
CA THR A 24 -12.25 0.56 -2.33
C THR A 24 -11.28 1.62 -1.85
N GLN A 25 -11.19 2.70 -2.62
CA GLN A 25 -10.37 3.83 -2.22
C GLN A 25 -10.86 4.42 -0.91
N THR A 26 -12.16 4.47 -0.71
CA THR A 26 -12.74 4.98 0.53
C THR A 26 -12.34 4.11 1.71
N GLN A 27 -12.39 2.80 1.53
CA GLN A 27 -12.02 1.89 2.60
C GLN A 27 -10.54 2.02 2.96
N LEU A 28 -9.70 2.17 1.95
CA LEU A 28 -8.28 2.37 2.22
C LEU A 28 -8.04 3.69 2.94
N ALA A 29 -8.73 4.76 2.52
CA ALA A 29 -8.56 6.05 3.16
C ALA A 29 -8.92 5.97 4.65
N LEU A 30 -10.03 5.29 4.95
CA LEU A 30 -10.43 5.12 6.35
C LEU A 30 -9.39 4.32 7.12
N ALA A 31 -8.90 3.23 6.55
CA ALA A 31 -7.92 2.40 7.23
C ALA A 31 -6.61 3.13 7.47
N ALA A 32 -6.23 3.99 6.54
CA ALA A 32 -4.98 4.73 6.63
C ALA A 32 -5.10 6.02 7.44
N GLY A 33 -6.34 6.45 7.73
CA GLY A 33 -6.54 7.69 8.46
C GLY A 33 -6.22 8.91 7.63
N VAL A 34 -6.41 8.84 6.32
CA VAL A 34 -6.20 9.97 5.44
C VAL A 34 -7.48 10.26 4.67
N GLY A 35 -7.53 11.41 4.01
CA GLY A 35 -8.71 11.76 3.24
C GLY A 35 -8.80 10.93 1.97
N LEU A 36 -10.03 10.77 1.48
CA LEU A 36 -10.24 10.05 0.23
C LEU A 36 -9.49 10.71 -0.92
N SER A 37 -9.53 12.05 -0.97
CA SER A 37 -8.82 12.75 -2.04
C SER A 37 -7.32 12.46 -2.01
N THR A 38 -6.77 12.21 -0.83
CA THR A 38 -5.36 11.88 -0.71
C THR A 38 -5.05 10.55 -1.41
N VAL A 39 -5.90 9.55 -1.20
CA VAL A 39 -5.71 8.26 -1.86
C VAL A 39 -5.90 8.40 -3.37
N VAL A 40 -6.94 9.11 -3.78
CA VAL A 40 -7.23 9.30 -5.21
C VAL A 40 -6.06 10.01 -5.89
N ASP A 41 -5.58 11.09 -5.29
CA ASP A 41 -4.50 11.86 -5.88
C ASP A 41 -3.21 11.05 -5.95
N PHE A 42 -2.92 10.26 -4.92
CA PHE A 42 -1.74 9.42 -4.94
C PHE A 42 -1.83 8.39 -6.06
N GLU A 43 -2.96 7.69 -6.13
CA GLU A 43 -3.09 6.62 -7.12
C GLU A 43 -3.09 7.13 -8.55
N ASN A 44 -3.52 8.37 -8.74
CA ASN A 44 -3.54 8.98 -10.06
C ASN A 44 -2.31 9.84 -10.32
N ASN A 45 -1.39 9.84 -9.38
CA ASN A 45 -0.13 10.57 -9.51
C ASN A 45 -0.39 12.06 -9.78
N ARG A 46 -1.40 12.62 -9.11
CA ARG A 46 -1.78 14.00 -9.37
C ARG A 46 -1.01 15.02 -8.58
N ARG A 47 -0.49 14.63 -7.43
CA ARG A 47 0.31 15.55 -6.63
C ARG A 47 1.25 14.76 -5.75
N GLN A 48 2.25 15.46 -5.27
CA GLN A 48 3.21 14.87 -4.37
C GLN A 48 2.63 14.83 -2.97
N LEU A 49 2.55 13.67 -2.39
CA LEU A 49 2.06 13.54 -1.03
C LEU A 49 3.21 13.70 -0.04
N SER A 50 2.87 14.05 1.18
CA SER A 50 3.87 14.07 2.24
C SER A 50 4.32 12.64 2.51
N ASN A 51 5.53 12.50 3.07
CA ASN A 51 6.02 11.19 3.45
C ASN A 51 5.11 10.54 4.48
N GLY A 52 4.53 11.34 5.38
CA GLY A 52 3.63 10.80 6.37
C GLY A 52 2.37 10.19 5.78
N ALA A 53 1.82 10.83 4.75
CA ALA A 53 0.63 10.31 4.10
C ALA A 53 0.93 8.99 3.39
N ILE A 54 2.06 8.93 2.68
CA ILE A 54 2.45 7.71 1.98
C ILE A 54 2.72 6.60 2.98
N GLU A 55 3.38 6.94 4.07
CA GLU A 55 3.66 5.97 5.12
C GLU A 55 2.35 5.41 5.71
N SER A 56 1.36 6.26 5.93
CA SER A 56 0.08 5.82 6.47
C SER A 56 -0.61 4.84 5.52
N ILE A 57 -0.57 5.13 4.23
CA ILE A 57 -1.15 4.24 3.23
C ILE A 57 -0.39 2.91 3.20
N PHE A 58 0.94 2.98 3.21
CA PHE A 58 1.78 1.79 3.22
C PHE A 58 1.47 0.91 4.44
N GLN A 59 1.37 1.52 5.62
CA GLN A 59 1.10 0.77 6.83
C GLN A 59 -0.27 0.12 6.79
N ALA A 60 -1.28 0.83 6.28
CA ALA A 60 -2.62 0.28 6.22
C ALA A 60 -2.67 -0.96 5.33
N LEU A 61 -2.04 -0.89 4.16
CA LEU A 61 -2.03 -2.02 3.24
C LEU A 61 -1.21 -3.18 3.80
N THR A 62 -0.09 -2.87 4.43
CA THR A 62 0.77 -3.90 5.02
C THR A 62 0.05 -4.62 6.15
N ARG A 63 -0.61 -3.88 7.03
CA ARG A 63 -1.35 -4.50 8.12
C ARG A 63 -2.49 -5.37 7.59
N ALA A 64 -3.05 -5.00 6.46
CA ALA A 64 -4.16 -5.76 5.88
C ALA A 64 -3.68 -6.99 5.11
N GLY A 65 -2.38 -7.16 4.93
CA GLY A 65 -1.86 -8.39 4.36
C GLY A 65 -1.07 -8.29 3.08
N VAL A 66 -0.79 -7.07 2.62
CA VAL A 66 -0.02 -6.90 1.38
C VAL A 66 1.46 -6.84 1.68
N GLU A 67 2.24 -7.56 0.90
CA GLU A 67 3.69 -7.44 0.88
C GLU A 67 4.07 -6.66 -0.36
N PHE A 68 4.93 -5.66 -0.19
CA PHE A 68 5.41 -4.87 -1.31
C PHE A 68 6.79 -5.37 -1.71
N ILE A 69 6.94 -5.64 -2.99
CA ILE A 69 8.18 -6.16 -3.55
C ILE A 69 8.90 -4.99 -4.18
N GLN A 70 10.08 -4.67 -3.64
CA GLN A 70 10.84 -3.56 -4.15
C GLN A 70 11.54 -3.93 -5.44
N GLU A 71 11.93 -2.91 -6.19
CA GLU A 71 12.68 -3.12 -7.40
C GLU A 71 13.97 -3.86 -7.07
N ASN A 72 14.20 -4.97 -7.73
CA ASN A 72 15.40 -5.76 -7.48
C ASN A 72 15.84 -6.47 -8.74
N GLY A 73 15.67 -5.81 -9.87
CA GLY A 73 16.02 -6.38 -11.16
C GLY A 73 14.82 -6.90 -11.89
N GLY A 74 13.70 -7.06 -11.21
CA GLY A 74 12.49 -7.57 -11.82
C GLY A 74 11.32 -6.61 -11.77
N GLY A 75 11.56 -5.40 -11.31
CA GLY A 75 10.50 -4.41 -11.17
C GLY A 75 9.78 -4.54 -9.84
N PRO A 76 9.16 -3.45 -9.38
CA PRO A 76 8.41 -3.49 -8.12
C PRO A 76 7.09 -4.23 -8.29
N GLY A 77 6.58 -4.80 -7.21
CA GLY A 77 5.34 -5.53 -7.27
C GLY A 77 4.67 -5.61 -5.92
N VAL A 78 3.62 -6.43 -5.86
CA VAL A 78 2.88 -6.67 -4.63
C VAL A 78 2.40 -8.11 -4.62
N ARG A 79 2.14 -8.64 -3.44
CA ARG A 79 1.49 -9.92 -3.30
C ARG A 79 0.85 -9.96 -1.93
N LEU A 80 -0.08 -10.89 -1.74
CA LEU A 80 -0.64 -11.09 -0.41
C LEU A 80 0.32 -11.92 0.40
N ARG A 81 0.49 -11.54 1.66
CA ARG A 81 1.34 -12.28 2.57
C ARG A 81 0.71 -13.63 2.82
N LYS A 82 1.53 -14.65 2.97
CA LYS A 82 1.03 -15.97 3.25
C LYS A 82 0.32 -15.95 4.59
N ARG A 83 -0.88 -16.56 4.61
CA ARG A 83 -1.64 -16.57 5.84
C ARG A 83 -1.01 -17.52 6.81
N GLN A 84 -1.03 -17.08 8.02
CA GLN A 84 -0.48 -17.91 9.02
C GLN A 84 -1.50 -18.61 9.77
N ARG A 85 -2.59 -18.39 9.68
CA ARG A 85 -3.49 -18.87 10.44
C ARG A 85 -3.85 -20.12 10.40
N GLN A 86 -3.69 -20.50 9.84
CA GLN A 86 -4.02 -21.55 9.75
C GLN A 86 -3.86 -22.38 10.68
N ARG A 87 -3.43 -22.25 11.21
CA ARG A 87 -3.26 -22.88 12.06
C ARG A 87 -4.12 -23.14 12.70
N THR A 88 -4.68 -22.93 12.76
CA THR A 88 -5.45 -23.13 13.39
C THR A 88 -6.19 -23.92 13.21
N SER A 89 -6.42 -24.05 12.97
CA SER A 89 -7.03 -24.70 12.93
C SER A 89 -6.91 -25.67 12.99
N GLN A 90 -6.72 -25.72 13.08
CA GLN A 90 -6.63 -26.54 13.30
C GLN A 90 -6.78 -27.02 13.60
#